data_7e3d6d04b2141559092e09e62066899b
#
_entry.id   7e3d6d04b2141559092e09e62066899b
#
_cell.length_a   1.000
_cell.length_b   1.000
_cell.length_c   1.000
_cell.angle_alpha   90.00
_cell.angle_beta   90.00
_cell.angle_gamma   90.00
#
_symmetry.space_group_name_H-M   'P 1'
#
loop_
_entity.id
_entity.type
_entity.pdbx_description
1 polymer ?
#
loop_
_entity_poly.entity_id
_entity_poly.type
_entity_poly.pdbx_seq_one_letter_code
_entity_poly.pdbx_strand_id
1 'polypeptide(L)'
;VAYDQLFNSSTTSSDDYPGPGTGSVEVTIDEEATGRAIGQTLVEAGVVKSVGAFVRQFEKTSASMSIRPGTYRLKLQMSASGALAALLDETNRVDSTVTIGAGQKLSEVKQRIVDIMGVSEADVDAAFADTEAIGLPSEAGGNAEGWLLPGSYEVGETDTPTTLIARMVKGTIDELDRLGVAPADRETVLIKASIVDGEMNIDKYMPMVARVIDNRLADTNGETKGMLGMDSTVLYGVGKTS
;
A
#
# COMPACT_ATOMS: atom_id res chain seq x y z
N VAL A 1 53.56 -4.05 -37.04
CA VAL A 1 52.64 -2.98 -36.65
C VAL A 1 51.26 -3.23 -37.29
N ALA A 2 50.70 -4.44 -37.16
CA ALA A 2 49.34 -4.77 -37.67
C ALA A 2 48.66 -5.88 -36.88
N TYR A 3 49.02 -6.11 -35.61
CA TYR A 3 48.45 -7.20 -34.80
C TYR A 3 47.63 -6.75 -33.58
N ASP A 4 47.63 -5.43 -33.25
CA ASP A 4 46.97 -4.91 -32.04
C ASP A 4 45.58 -4.31 -32.24
N GLN A 5 44.96 -4.41 -33.44
CA GLN A 5 43.66 -3.84 -33.71
C GLN A 5 42.52 -4.88 -33.79
N LEU A 6 42.78 -6.15 -33.49
CA LEU A 6 41.77 -7.22 -33.69
C LEU A 6 41.08 -7.75 -32.42
N PHE A 7 41.44 -7.26 -31.24
CA PHE A 7 40.90 -7.80 -29.97
C PHE A 7 40.32 -6.78 -29.00
N ASN A 8 39.96 -5.58 -29.46
CA ASN A 8 39.22 -4.63 -28.60
C ASN A 8 37.85 -4.29 -29.21
N SER A 9 37.16 -5.28 -29.72
CA SER A 9 35.71 -5.19 -29.95
C SER A 9 35.01 -5.50 -28.64
N SER A 10 34.82 -4.48 -27.83
CA SER A 10 33.69 -4.48 -26.90
C SER A 10 32.44 -4.72 -27.76
N THR A 11 31.96 -5.96 -27.83
CA THR A 11 30.70 -6.31 -28.47
C THR A 11 29.59 -5.71 -27.62
N THR A 12 29.33 -4.42 -27.78
CA THR A 12 28.01 -3.87 -27.50
C THR A 12 27.06 -4.65 -28.41
N SER A 13 26.36 -5.59 -27.84
CA SER A 13 25.35 -6.37 -28.53
C SER A 13 24.41 -5.38 -29.24
N SER A 14 24.21 -5.55 -30.56
CA SER A 14 23.32 -4.65 -31.35
C SER A 14 21.89 -4.60 -30.85
N ASP A 15 21.58 -5.43 -29.87
CA ASP A 15 20.27 -5.61 -29.24
C ASP A 15 20.14 -4.94 -27.85
N ASP A 16 21.15 -4.18 -27.40
CA ASP A 16 21.13 -3.41 -26.13
C ASP A 16 21.46 -1.93 -26.38
N TYR A 17 20.98 -1.06 -25.48
CA TYR A 17 21.38 0.33 -25.46
C TYR A 17 22.72 0.49 -24.71
N PRO A 18 23.52 1.50 -25.04
CA PRO A 18 24.79 1.75 -24.32
C PRO A 18 24.57 2.30 -22.89
N GLY A 19 23.33 2.78 -22.55
CA GLY A 19 23.04 3.48 -21.30
C GLY A 19 23.77 4.83 -21.19
N PRO A 20 23.64 5.55 -20.09
CA PRO A 20 22.84 5.32 -18.87
C PRO A 20 21.36 5.67 -19.01
N GLY A 21 20.86 6.04 -20.19
CA GLY A 21 19.50 6.47 -20.47
C GLY A 21 19.26 7.97 -20.24
N THR A 22 18.09 8.45 -20.70
CA THR A 22 17.68 9.86 -20.65
C THR A 22 16.21 10.00 -20.30
N GLY A 23 15.80 11.17 -19.81
CA GLY A 23 14.40 11.43 -19.45
C GLY A 23 13.93 10.59 -18.26
N SER A 24 12.63 10.39 -18.13
CA SER A 24 12.02 9.61 -17.07
C SER A 24 10.71 9.00 -17.58
N VAL A 25 10.44 7.75 -17.20
CA VAL A 25 9.19 7.03 -17.47
C VAL A 25 8.84 6.20 -16.25
N GLU A 26 7.56 6.08 -15.93
CA GLU A 26 7.07 5.20 -14.88
C GLU A 26 6.67 3.86 -15.50
N VAL A 27 7.12 2.78 -14.87
CA VAL A 27 6.92 1.39 -15.33
C VAL A 27 6.41 0.58 -14.17
N THR A 28 5.25 -0.06 -14.33
CA THR A 28 4.67 -0.94 -13.32
C THR A 28 5.10 -2.39 -13.57
N ILE A 29 5.60 -3.03 -12.52
CA ILE A 29 5.96 -4.45 -12.50
C ILE A 29 4.90 -5.18 -11.70
N ASP A 30 4.21 -6.12 -12.35
CA ASP A 30 3.15 -6.91 -11.73
C ASP A 30 3.69 -7.95 -10.75
N GLU A 31 2.82 -8.40 -9.84
CA GLU A 31 3.13 -9.53 -8.96
C GLU A 31 3.44 -10.79 -9.79
N GLU A 32 4.40 -11.57 -9.31
CA GLU A 32 4.85 -12.81 -9.95
C GLU A 32 5.38 -12.63 -11.41
N ALA A 33 5.68 -11.40 -11.84
CA ALA A 33 6.20 -11.16 -13.17
C ALA A 33 7.52 -11.89 -13.40
N THR A 34 7.56 -12.76 -14.43
CA THR A 34 8.80 -13.44 -14.83
C THR A 34 9.80 -12.43 -15.41
N GLY A 35 11.11 -12.76 -15.41
CA GLY A 35 12.12 -11.90 -16.04
C GLY A 35 11.82 -11.57 -17.51
N ARG A 36 11.11 -12.46 -18.23
CA ARG A 36 10.64 -12.20 -19.59
C ARG A 36 9.49 -11.18 -19.62
N ALA A 37 8.53 -11.29 -18.71
CA ALA A 37 7.42 -10.34 -18.61
C ALA A 37 7.93 -8.95 -18.25
N ILE A 38 8.81 -8.84 -17.24
CA ILE A 38 9.48 -7.58 -16.89
C ILE A 38 10.21 -7.00 -18.10
N GLY A 39 11.00 -7.82 -18.81
CA GLY A 39 11.71 -7.38 -20.00
C GLY A 39 10.77 -6.86 -21.10
N GLN A 40 9.58 -7.44 -21.26
CA GLN A 40 8.58 -7.02 -22.23
C GLN A 40 8.00 -5.65 -21.84
N THR A 41 7.60 -5.48 -20.59
CA THR A 41 7.12 -4.20 -20.04
C THR A 41 8.16 -3.08 -20.22
N LEU A 42 9.43 -3.38 -19.95
CA LEU A 42 10.53 -2.42 -20.13
C LEU A 42 10.77 -2.03 -21.61
N VAL A 43 10.58 -2.96 -22.55
CA VAL A 43 10.68 -2.67 -24.00
C VAL A 43 9.52 -1.79 -24.44
N GLU A 44 8.28 -2.15 -24.03
CA GLU A 44 7.06 -1.37 -24.36
C GLU A 44 7.14 0.07 -23.81
N ALA A 45 7.74 0.25 -22.63
CA ALA A 45 8.00 1.56 -22.03
C ALA A 45 9.22 2.30 -22.63
N GLY A 46 9.97 1.68 -23.55
CA GLY A 46 11.15 2.28 -24.17
C GLY A 46 12.37 2.38 -23.24
N VAL A 47 12.38 1.64 -22.13
CA VAL A 47 13.47 1.62 -21.16
C VAL A 47 14.66 0.81 -21.69
N VAL A 48 14.43 -0.40 -22.19
CA VAL A 48 15.45 -1.27 -22.77
C VAL A 48 15.16 -1.56 -24.23
N LYS A 49 16.19 -1.91 -24.99
CA LYS A 49 16.10 -2.11 -26.42
C LYS A 49 15.47 -3.44 -26.81
N SER A 50 15.75 -4.51 -26.05
CA SER A 50 15.20 -5.82 -26.32
C SER A 50 14.98 -6.65 -25.06
N VAL A 51 13.94 -7.49 -25.08
CA VAL A 51 13.64 -8.49 -24.05
C VAL A 51 14.83 -9.43 -23.82
N GLY A 52 15.47 -9.87 -24.92
CA GLY A 52 16.61 -10.79 -24.83
C GLY A 52 17.81 -10.22 -24.11
N ALA A 53 18.13 -8.93 -24.30
CA ALA A 53 19.20 -8.26 -23.58
C ALA A 53 18.90 -8.21 -22.09
N PHE A 54 17.68 -7.86 -21.70
CA PHE A 54 17.27 -7.78 -20.29
C PHE A 54 17.29 -9.17 -19.64
N VAL A 55 16.69 -10.18 -20.24
CA VAL A 55 16.63 -11.55 -19.69
C VAL A 55 18.01 -12.12 -19.44
N ARG A 56 18.98 -11.89 -20.36
CA ARG A 56 20.37 -12.32 -20.13
C ARG A 56 21.01 -11.69 -18.91
N GLN A 57 20.70 -10.45 -18.56
CA GLN A 57 21.19 -9.81 -17.34
C GLN A 57 20.44 -10.32 -16.11
N PHE A 58 19.13 -10.46 -16.22
CA PHE A 58 18.25 -10.99 -15.17
C PHE A 58 18.70 -12.38 -14.71
N GLU A 59 18.97 -13.31 -15.63
CA GLU A 59 19.42 -14.67 -15.33
C GLU A 59 20.83 -14.75 -14.72
N LYS A 60 21.71 -13.79 -15.04
CA LYS A 60 23.07 -13.72 -14.48
C LYS A 60 23.13 -13.21 -13.04
N THR A 61 22.07 -12.57 -12.58
CA THR A 61 22.04 -11.86 -11.31
C THR A 61 21.10 -12.57 -10.34
N SER A 62 21.63 -13.20 -9.31
CA SER A 62 20.80 -13.85 -8.27
C SER A 62 19.87 -12.86 -7.54
N ALA A 63 20.25 -11.59 -7.45
CA ALA A 63 19.45 -10.52 -6.89
C ALA A 63 18.19 -10.17 -7.74
N SER A 64 18.10 -10.64 -9.00
CA SER A 64 16.93 -10.40 -9.85
C SER A 64 15.63 -10.94 -9.25
N MET A 65 15.71 -11.97 -8.39
CA MET A 65 14.57 -12.50 -7.64
C MET A 65 14.10 -11.58 -6.50
N SER A 66 14.83 -10.49 -6.23
CA SER A 66 14.47 -9.49 -5.22
C SER A 66 13.78 -8.26 -5.82
N ILE A 67 13.48 -8.25 -7.14
CA ILE A 67 12.67 -7.19 -7.73
C ILE A 67 11.25 -7.32 -7.17
N ARG A 68 10.79 -6.27 -6.51
CA ARG A 68 9.46 -6.21 -5.92
C ARG A 68 8.44 -5.73 -6.96
N PRO A 69 7.18 -6.18 -6.89
CA PRO A 69 6.08 -5.57 -7.64
C PRO A 69 5.93 -4.09 -7.27
N GLY A 70 5.43 -3.28 -8.20
CA GLY A 70 5.18 -1.87 -7.97
C GLY A 70 5.63 -0.99 -9.14
N THR A 71 5.46 0.32 -9.02
CA THR A 71 5.82 1.29 -10.05
C THR A 71 7.20 1.86 -9.79
N TYR A 72 8.02 1.87 -10.83
CA TYR A 72 9.40 2.35 -10.81
C TYR A 72 9.56 3.54 -11.74
N ARG A 73 10.30 4.56 -11.32
CA ARG A 73 10.71 5.67 -12.18
C ARG A 73 12.06 5.35 -12.77
N LEU A 74 12.06 5.03 -14.08
CA LEU A 74 13.23 4.62 -14.83
C LEU A 74 13.55 5.66 -15.91
N LYS A 75 14.74 5.54 -16.53
CA LYS A 75 15.11 6.37 -17.70
C LYS A 75 14.79 5.63 -18.99
N LEU A 76 14.50 6.37 -20.04
CA LEU A 76 14.41 5.82 -21.40
C LEU A 76 15.79 5.46 -21.91
N GLN A 77 15.87 4.41 -22.73
CA GLN A 77 17.11 3.98 -23.43
C GLN A 77 18.27 3.61 -22.48
N MET A 78 17.94 2.96 -21.37
CA MET A 78 18.93 2.38 -20.46
C MET A 78 19.53 1.11 -21.05
N SER A 79 20.80 0.81 -20.69
CA SER A 79 21.31 -0.54 -20.91
C SER A 79 20.51 -1.57 -20.08
N ALA A 80 20.46 -2.81 -20.52
CA ALA A 80 19.76 -3.89 -19.80
C ALA A 80 20.30 -4.06 -18.37
N SER A 81 21.63 -3.94 -18.19
CA SER A 81 22.25 -3.98 -16.86
C SER A 81 21.90 -2.77 -16.00
N GLY A 82 21.82 -1.59 -16.61
CA GLY A 82 21.42 -0.36 -15.92
C GLY A 82 19.95 -0.40 -15.48
N ALA A 83 19.06 -0.90 -16.34
CA ALA A 83 17.65 -1.07 -16.02
C ALA A 83 17.44 -2.08 -14.89
N LEU A 84 18.17 -3.21 -14.91
CA LEU A 84 18.12 -4.19 -13.83
C LEU A 84 18.62 -3.59 -12.50
N ALA A 85 19.73 -2.86 -12.51
CA ALA A 85 20.24 -2.19 -11.33
C ALA A 85 19.25 -1.15 -10.79
N ALA A 86 18.56 -0.42 -11.68
CA ALA A 86 17.56 0.56 -11.28
C ALA A 86 16.29 -0.07 -10.69
N LEU A 87 15.89 -1.28 -11.14
CA LEU A 87 14.78 -2.04 -10.54
C LEU A 87 15.12 -2.64 -9.18
N LEU A 88 16.41 -2.85 -8.89
CA LEU A 88 16.89 -3.34 -7.59
C LEU A 88 17.12 -2.20 -6.58
N ASP A 89 17.14 -0.97 -7.05
CA ASP A 89 17.30 0.23 -6.23
C ASP A 89 15.91 0.76 -5.83
N GLU A 90 15.56 0.58 -4.56
CA GLU A 90 14.26 0.97 -3.99
C GLU A 90 13.99 2.49 -4.11
N THR A 91 15.02 3.31 -4.23
CA THR A 91 14.85 4.76 -4.43
C THR A 91 14.18 5.12 -5.76
N ASN A 92 14.15 4.20 -6.70
CA ASN A 92 13.45 4.35 -7.97
C ASN A 92 11.97 3.94 -7.90
N ARG A 93 11.51 3.30 -6.82
CA ARG A 93 10.09 3.00 -6.64
C ARG A 93 9.33 4.30 -6.33
N VAL A 94 8.22 4.49 -7.03
CA VAL A 94 7.30 5.63 -6.81
C VAL A 94 6.08 5.25 -5.98
N ASP A 95 5.86 3.95 -5.74
CA ASP A 95 4.79 3.42 -4.89
C ASP A 95 5.23 3.26 -3.43
N SER A 96 5.94 4.24 -2.92
CA SER A 96 6.33 4.24 -1.51
C SER A 96 5.26 4.85 -0.60
N THR A 97 3.99 4.83 -1.03
CA THR A 97 2.89 5.44 -0.28
C THR A 97 1.77 4.45 -0.04
N VAL A 98 1.54 4.11 1.22
CA VAL A 98 0.34 3.35 1.64
C VAL A 98 -0.81 4.33 1.80
N THR A 99 -1.82 4.21 0.94
CA THR A 99 -3.04 5.03 1.00
C THR A 99 -4.19 4.21 1.57
N ILE A 100 -4.82 4.72 2.62
CA ILE A 100 -5.99 4.13 3.27
C ILE A 100 -7.18 5.05 3.04
N GLY A 101 -8.25 4.49 2.46
CA GLY A 101 -9.54 5.17 2.32
C GLY A 101 -10.37 5.08 3.59
N ALA A 102 -11.34 5.99 3.74
CA ALA A 102 -12.37 5.85 4.76
C ALA A 102 -13.17 4.56 4.52
N GLY A 103 -13.64 3.91 5.57
CA GLY A 103 -14.45 2.69 5.52
C GLY A 103 -13.70 1.42 5.09
N GLN A 104 -12.38 1.47 4.84
CA GLN A 104 -11.60 0.27 4.54
C GLN A 104 -11.50 -0.66 5.76
N LYS A 105 -11.65 -1.98 5.51
CA LYS A 105 -11.49 -3.00 6.54
C LYS A 105 -10.01 -3.22 6.88
N LEU A 106 -9.75 -3.63 8.11
CA LEU A 106 -8.39 -3.94 8.56
C LEU A 106 -7.69 -4.96 7.67
N SER A 107 -8.41 -5.95 7.14
CA SER A 107 -7.86 -6.95 6.20
C SER A 107 -7.34 -6.32 4.90
N GLU A 108 -8.05 -5.32 4.36
CA GLU A 108 -7.63 -4.60 3.14
C GLU A 108 -6.42 -3.72 3.41
N VAL A 109 -6.37 -3.10 4.61
CA VAL A 109 -5.21 -2.30 5.03
C VAL A 109 -3.98 -3.19 5.21
N LYS A 110 -4.12 -4.36 5.83
CA LYS A 110 -3.04 -5.34 5.98
C LYS A 110 -2.46 -5.75 4.63
N GLN A 111 -3.33 -6.12 3.68
CA GLN A 111 -2.91 -6.47 2.32
C GLN A 111 -2.17 -5.32 1.64
N ARG A 112 -2.68 -4.09 1.76
CA ARG A 112 -2.03 -2.90 1.20
C ARG A 112 -0.63 -2.67 1.78
N ILE A 113 -0.43 -2.90 3.08
CA ILE A 113 0.88 -2.80 3.72
C ILE A 113 1.83 -3.87 3.16
N VAL A 114 1.36 -5.11 3.02
CA VAL A 114 2.14 -6.21 2.40
C VAL A 114 2.60 -5.81 1.00
N ASP A 115 1.66 -5.36 0.15
CA ASP A 115 1.92 -5.04 -1.26
C ASP A 115 2.93 -3.89 -1.41
N ILE A 116 2.74 -2.81 -0.66
CA ILE A 116 3.57 -1.61 -0.80
C ILE A 116 4.93 -1.76 -0.11
N MET A 117 4.97 -2.33 1.11
CA MET A 117 6.23 -2.51 1.83
C MET A 117 7.01 -3.74 1.37
N GLY A 118 6.37 -4.69 0.65
CA GLY A 118 6.98 -5.94 0.20
C GLY A 118 7.44 -6.83 1.36
N VAL A 119 6.71 -6.80 2.46
CA VAL A 119 6.94 -7.63 3.65
C VAL A 119 5.98 -8.83 3.65
N SER A 120 6.23 -9.84 4.51
CA SER A 120 5.31 -10.97 4.61
C SER A 120 4.02 -10.60 5.37
N GLU A 121 2.91 -11.31 5.09
CA GLU A 121 1.68 -11.20 5.90
C GLU A 121 1.96 -11.45 7.38
N ALA A 122 2.85 -12.41 7.70
CA ALA A 122 3.22 -12.74 9.06
C ALA A 122 3.89 -11.57 9.79
N ASP A 123 4.71 -10.77 9.11
CA ASP A 123 5.34 -9.58 9.69
C ASP A 123 4.31 -8.50 10.00
N VAL A 124 3.32 -8.32 9.09
CA VAL A 124 2.22 -7.37 9.29
C VAL A 124 1.31 -7.83 10.43
N ASP A 125 0.96 -9.11 10.47
CA ASP A 125 0.16 -9.68 11.56
C ASP A 125 0.87 -9.57 12.92
N ALA A 126 2.17 -9.83 12.97
CA ALA A 126 2.97 -9.66 14.17
C ALA A 126 2.99 -8.19 14.64
N ALA A 127 3.09 -7.23 13.71
CA ALA A 127 3.03 -5.81 14.03
C ALA A 127 1.67 -5.41 14.63
N PHE A 128 0.56 -5.89 14.09
CA PHE A 128 -0.78 -5.65 14.66
C PHE A 128 -1.01 -6.36 16.00
N ALA A 129 -0.37 -7.49 16.24
CA ALA A 129 -0.45 -8.21 17.51
C ALA A 129 0.30 -7.50 18.66
N ASP A 130 1.34 -6.73 18.35
CA ASP A 130 2.08 -5.92 19.31
C ASP A 130 1.39 -4.57 19.54
N THR A 131 0.27 -4.61 20.27
CA THR A 131 -0.58 -3.44 20.51
C THR A 131 0.14 -2.30 21.24
N GLU A 132 1.14 -2.62 22.06
CA GLU A 132 1.95 -1.63 22.75
C GLU A 132 2.87 -0.90 21.77
N ALA A 133 3.56 -1.63 20.89
CA ALA A 133 4.49 -1.05 19.92
C ALA A 133 3.79 -0.16 18.87
N ILE A 134 2.56 -0.48 18.48
CA ILE A 134 1.77 0.39 17.59
C ILE A 134 1.01 1.49 18.32
N GLY A 135 1.10 1.55 19.65
CA GLY A 135 0.43 2.56 20.46
C GLY A 135 -1.09 2.46 20.47
N LEU A 136 -1.65 1.25 20.25
CA LEU A 136 -3.08 1.02 20.27
C LEU A 136 -3.61 1.19 21.71
N PRO A 137 -4.58 2.08 21.96
CA PRO A 137 -5.05 2.34 23.30
C PRO A 137 -5.91 1.19 23.84
N SER A 138 -5.99 1.08 25.16
CA SER A 138 -6.71 -0.01 25.84
C SER A 138 -8.20 -0.07 25.48
N GLU A 139 -8.83 1.07 25.20
CA GLU A 139 -10.23 1.17 24.79
C GLU A 139 -10.51 0.48 23.44
N ALA A 140 -9.50 0.26 22.61
CA ALA A 140 -9.62 -0.53 21.37
C ALA A 140 -9.77 -2.04 21.63
N GLY A 141 -9.63 -2.51 22.87
CA GLY A 141 -9.78 -3.92 23.23
C GLY A 141 -8.82 -4.87 22.50
N GLY A 142 -7.70 -4.36 22.01
CA GLY A 142 -6.69 -5.13 21.26
C GLY A 142 -7.02 -5.29 19.77
N ASN A 143 -8.08 -4.65 19.25
CA ASN A 143 -8.45 -4.67 17.84
C ASN A 143 -8.20 -3.31 17.19
N ALA A 144 -7.38 -3.27 16.15
CA ALA A 144 -7.07 -2.03 15.44
C ALA A 144 -8.11 -1.65 14.34
N GLU A 145 -9.18 -2.44 14.15
CA GLU A 145 -10.27 -2.10 13.23
C GLU A 145 -10.88 -0.74 13.60
N GLY A 146 -10.95 0.18 12.65
CA GLY A 146 -11.43 1.55 12.86
C GLY A 146 -10.42 2.50 13.52
N TRP A 147 -9.27 2.03 14.01
CA TRP A 147 -8.26 2.85 14.68
C TRP A 147 -7.15 3.36 13.76
N LEU A 148 -7.24 3.12 12.47
CA LEU A 148 -6.25 3.56 11.47
C LEU A 148 -6.79 4.78 10.73
N LEU A 149 -6.16 5.94 10.92
CA LEU A 149 -6.62 7.18 10.28
C LEU A 149 -6.53 7.07 8.75
N PRO A 150 -7.62 7.30 8.00
CA PRO A 150 -7.56 7.39 6.55
C PRO A 150 -6.58 8.47 6.08
N GLY A 151 -5.82 8.19 5.02
CA GLY A 151 -4.81 9.10 4.51
C GLY A 151 -3.76 8.41 3.66
N SER A 152 -2.78 9.19 3.19
CA SER A 152 -1.63 8.70 2.44
C SER A 152 -0.38 8.78 3.30
N TYR A 153 0.29 7.64 3.49
CA TYR A 153 1.45 7.49 4.36
C TYR A 153 2.67 7.14 3.52
N GLU A 154 3.62 8.04 3.44
CA GLU A 154 4.90 7.74 2.83
C GLU A 154 5.65 6.69 3.65
N VAL A 155 6.24 5.73 2.95
CA VAL A 155 7.05 4.64 3.51
C VAL A 155 8.51 4.92 3.15
N GLY A 156 9.32 5.23 4.14
CA GLY A 156 10.76 5.43 3.98
C GLY A 156 11.54 4.11 4.13
N GLU A 157 12.83 4.16 3.77
CA GLU A 157 13.73 2.99 3.83
C GLU A 157 13.86 2.35 5.22
N THR A 158 13.64 3.12 6.28
CA THR A 158 13.74 2.65 7.67
C THR A 158 12.40 2.28 8.29
N ASP A 159 11.30 2.47 7.54
CA ASP A 159 9.98 2.13 8.05
C ASP A 159 9.78 0.61 8.15
N THR A 160 9.15 0.21 9.22
CA THR A 160 8.66 -1.15 9.45
C THR A 160 7.12 -1.14 9.47
N PRO A 161 6.44 -2.28 9.30
CA PRO A 161 4.99 -2.35 9.49
C PRO A 161 4.55 -1.72 10.82
N THR A 162 5.29 -1.97 11.89
CA THR A 162 5.00 -1.42 13.22
C THR A 162 5.06 0.12 13.25
N THR A 163 6.12 0.73 12.67
CA THR A 163 6.24 2.21 12.65
C THR A 163 5.18 2.86 11.79
N LEU A 164 4.81 2.24 10.67
CA LEU A 164 3.76 2.72 9.79
C LEU A 164 2.39 2.65 10.48
N ILE A 165 2.04 1.50 11.08
CA ILE A 165 0.78 1.30 11.78
C ILE A 165 0.69 2.25 12.98
N ALA A 166 1.78 2.43 13.72
CA ALA A 166 1.82 3.38 14.85
C ALA A 166 1.50 4.82 14.42
N ARG A 167 1.97 5.27 13.24
CA ARG A 167 1.59 6.58 12.68
C ARG A 167 0.09 6.69 12.39
N MET A 168 -0.51 5.62 11.87
CA MET A 168 -1.94 5.57 11.56
C MET A 168 -2.79 5.61 12.84
N VAL A 169 -2.43 4.81 13.84
CA VAL A 169 -3.10 4.77 15.15
C VAL A 169 -2.98 6.13 15.85
N LYS A 170 -1.75 6.68 15.90
CA LYS A 170 -1.52 8.00 16.48
C LYS A 170 -2.36 9.08 15.81
N GLY A 171 -2.48 9.03 14.48
CA GLY A 171 -3.31 9.98 13.74
C GLY A 171 -4.78 9.93 14.18
N THR A 172 -5.34 8.74 14.39
CA THR A 172 -6.71 8.58 14.92
C THR A 172 -6.85 9.15 16.32
N ILE A 173 -5.88 8.87 17.19
CA ILE A 173 -5.90 9.40 18.58
C ILE A 173 -5.83 10.93 18.55
N ASP A 174 -4.90 11.49 17.80
CA ASP A 174 -4.73 12.95 17.68
C ASP A 174 -6.01 13.63 17.14
N GLU A 175 -6.70 12.99 16.19
CA GLU A 175 -7.97 13.51 15.65
C GLU A 175 -9.11 13.44 16.67
N LEU A 176 -9.21 12.34 17.42
CA LEU A 176 -10.19 12.20 18.50
C LEU A 176 -9.95 13.22 19.62
N ASP A 177 -8.66 13.47 19.95
CA ASP A 177 -8.28 14.50 20.92
C ASP A 177 -8.65 15.90 20.44
N ARG A 178 -8.38 16.20 19.16
CA ARG A 178 -8.75 17.47 18.53
C ARG A 178 -10.26 17.71 18.57
N LEU A 179 -11.05 16.64 18.43
CA LEU A 179 -12.51 16.68 18.50
C LEU A 179 -13.04 16.69 19.95
N GLY A 180 -12.17 16.57 20.96
CA GLY A 180 -12.55 16.56 22.37
C GLY A 180 -13.26 15.28 22.82
N VAL A 181 -13.03 14.16 22.13
CA VAL A 181 -13.63 12.86 22.48
C VAL A 181 -12.89 12.26 23.67
N ALA A 182 -13.62 12.05 24.78
CA ALA A 182 -13.03 11.43 25.95
C ALA A 182 -12.58 9.98 25.66
N PRO A 183 -11.48 9.48 26.26
CA PRO A 183 -10.99 8.10 26.00
C PRO A 183 -12.06 7.03 26.12
N ALA A 184 -12.94 7.10 27.13
CA ALA A 184 -14.00 6.14 27.34
C ALA A 184 -15.06 6.09 26.21
N ASP A 185 -15.17 7.13 25.40
CA ASP A 185 -16.16 7.25 24.34
C ASP A 185 -15.59 6.96 22.94
N ARG A 186 -14.25 6.87 22.79
CA ARG A 186 -13.56 6.79 21.49
C ARG A 186 -13.99 5.62 20.66
N GLU A 187 -14.03 4.41 21.23
CA GLU A 187 -14.45 3.20 20.52
C GLU A 187 -15.90 3.35 20.01
N THR A 188 -16.80 3.85 20.84
CA THR A 188 -18.21 4.10 20.46
C THR A 188 -18.33 5.11 19.33
N VAL A 189 -17.50 6.18 19.35
CA VAL A 189 -17.48 7.21 18.31
C VAL A 189 -16.96 6.63 17.01
N LEU A 190 -15.88 5.85 17.02
CA LEU A 190 -15.31 5.21 15.84
C LEU A 190 -16.29 4.21 15.21
N ILE A 191 -16.96 3.38 16.01
CA ILE A 191 -18.01 2.45 15.52
C ILE A 191 -19.13 3.23 14.84
N LYS A 192 -19.63 4.29 15.46
CA LYS A 192 -20.69 5.12 14.86
C LYS A 192 -20.21 5.80 13.56
N ALA A 193 -18.99 6.30 13.55
CA ALA A 193 -18.40 6.93 12.36
C ALA A 193 -18.32 5.95 11.19
N SER A 194 -17.87 4.70 11.43
CA SER A 194 -17.80 3.66 10.39
C SER A 194 -19.17 3.30 9.83
N ILE A 195 -20.22 3.27 10.68
CA ILE A 195 -21.58 3.02 10.21
C ILE A 195 -22.08 4.21 9.37
N VAL A 196 -21.83 5.44 9.81
CA VAL A 196 -22.22 6.64 9.05
C VAL A 196 -21.54 6.64 7.67
N ASP A 197 -20.24 6.32 7.60
CA ASP A 197 -19.49 6.25 6.36
C ASP A 197 -20.04 5.16 5.42
N GLY A 198 -20.40 3.99 5.96
CA GLY A 198 -21.02 2.91 5.20
C GLY A 198 -22.41 3.20 4.66
N GLU A 199 -23.18 4.10 5.29
CA GLU A 199 -24.56 4.46 4.90
C GLU A 199 -24.60 5.72 4.02
N MET A 200 -23.60 6.61 4.11
CA MET A 200 -23.68 7.93 3.49
C MET A 200 -22.29 8.44 3.05
N ASN A 201 -22.17 8.71 1.78
CA ASN A 201 -20.95 9.27 1.17
C ASN A 201 -21.03 10.79 0.89
N ILE A 202 -22.05 11.48 1.43
CA ILE A 202 -22.27 12.92 1.26
C ILE A 202 -22.19 13.61 2.62
N ASP A 203 -21.11 14.34 2.87
CA ASP A 203 -20.79 15.00 4.15
C ASP A 203 -21.96 15.77 4.74
N LYS A 204 -22.71 16.49 3.91
CA LYS A 204 -23.85 17.31 4.33
C LYS A 204 -24.91 16.48 5.09
N TYR A 205 -25.07 15.20 4.78
CA TYR A 205 -26.09 14.33 5.35
C TYR A 205 -25.57 13.41 6.47
N MET A 206 -24.25 13.25 6.62
CA MET A 206 -23.64 12.44 7.67
C MET A 206 -24.15 12.77 9.10
N PRO A 207 -24.30 14.07 9.48
CA PRO A 207 -24.86 14.40 10.81
C PRO A 207 -26.30 13.91 11.02
N MET A 208 -27.09 13.83 9.93
CA MET A 208 -28.46 13.31 10.02
C MET A 208 -28.46 11.79 10.23
N VAL A 209 -27.58 11.07 9.54
CA VAL A 209 -27.43 9.61 9.75
C VAL A 209 -26.96 9.32 11.16
N ALA A 210 -25.95 10.05 11.66
CA ALA A 210 -25.47 9.93 13.04
C ALA A 210 -26.62 10.14 14.06
N ARG A 211 -27.48 11.15 13.82
CA ARG A 211 -28.66 11.40 14.66
C ARG A 211 -29.67 10.25 14.62
N VAL A 212 -29.86 9.64 13.44
CA VAL A 212 -30.76 8.47 13.31
C VAL A 212 -30.20 7.29 14.09
N ILE A 213 -28.89 7.04 14.04
CA ILE A 213 -28.20 6.00 14.81
C ILE A 213 -28.47 6.22 16.31
N ASP A 214 -28.20 7.43 16.82
CA ASP A 214 -28.40 7.75 18.24
C ASP A 214 -29.85 7.57 18.67
N ASN A 215 -30.82 8.03 17.86
CA ASN A 215 -32.23 7.89 18.17
C ASN A 215 -32.66 6.42 18.19
N ARG A 216 -32.22 5.59 17.26
CA ARG A 216 -32.55 4.16 17.21
C ARG A 216 -31.93 3.40 18.36
N LEU A 217 -30.70 3.67 18.76
CA LEU A 217 -30.05 3.06 19.91
C LEU A 217 -30.72 3.44 21.22
N ALA A 218 -31.25 4.66 21.34
CA ALA A 218 -31.98 5.13 22.53
C ALA A 218 -33.41 4.56 22.63
N ASP A 219 -34.02 4.14 21.52
CA ASP A 219 -35.39 3.68 21.43
C ASP A 219 -35.52 2.19 21.85
N THR A 220 -35.12 1.86 23.07
CA THR A 220 -35.10 0.47 23.57
C THR A 220 -36.49 -0.13 23.79
N ASN A 221 -37.50 0.70 24.01
CA ASN A 221 -38.89 0.28 24.31
C ASN A 221 -39.90 0.62 23.21
N GLY A 222 -39.45 1.29 22.12
CA GLY A 222 -40.28 1.71 20.99
C GLY A 222 -40.23 0.74 19.82
N GLU A 223 -40.37 1.31 18.61
CA GLU A 223 -40.48 0.51 17.37
C GLU A 223 -39.16 -0.16 16.99
N THR A 224 -38.02 0.52 17.19
CA THR A 224 -36.70 -0.02 16.77
C THR A 224 -36.11 -0.99 17.79
N LYS A 225 -36.53 -0.94 19.04
CA LYS A 225 -36.02 -1.77 20.15
C LYS A 225 -34.50 -1.76 20.28
N GLY A 226 -33.90 -0.62 20.00
CA GLY A 226 -32.42 -0.46 20.00
C GLY A 226 -31.71 -1.03 18.78
N MET A 227 -32.44 -1.52 17.77
CA MET A 227 -31.84 -2.08 16.54
C MET A 227 -31.62 -0.99 15.50
N LEU A 228 -30.45 -0.99 14.86
CA LEU A 228 -30.11 -0.02 13.83
C LEU A 228 -30.89 -0.23 12.53
N GLY A 229 -31.11 -1.51 12.10
CA GLY A 229 -31.82 -1.83 10.87
C GLY A 229 -31.12 -1.19 9.64
N MET A 230 -29.80 -1.27 9.59
CA MET A 230 -28.95 -0.73 8.52
C MET A 230 -28.22 -1.87 7.82
N ASP A 231 -28.25 -1.89 6.48
CA ASP A 231 -27.67 -2.96 5.67
C ASP A 231 -26.16 -3.06 5.85
N SER A 232 -25.47 -1.93 5.99
CA SER A 232 -24.02 -1.87 6.24
C SER A 232 -23.60 -2.69 7.46
N THR A 233 -24.36 -2.60 8.55
CA THR A 233 -24.06 -3.35 9.79
C THR A 233 -24.28 -4.84 9.62
N VAL A 234 -25.29 -5.25 8.85
CA VAL A 234 -25.58 -6.66 8.54
C VAL A 234 -24.50 -7.23 7.63
N LEU A 235 -24.14 -6.51 6.56
CA LEU A 235 -23.11 -6.92 5.61
C LEU A 235 -21.75 -7.07 6.29
N TYR A 236 -21.37 -6.13 7.15
CA TYR A 236 -20.15 -6.23 7.96
C TYR A 236 -20.16 -7.47 8.86
N GLY A 237 -21.27 -7.71 9.57
CA GLY A 237 -21.42 -8.85 10.49
C GLY A 237 -21.34 -10.23 9.80
N VAL A 238 -21.72 -10.32 8.50
CA VAL A 238 -21.61 -11.56 7.71
C VAL A 238 -20.35 -11.60 6.84
N GLY A 239 -19.42 -10.66 7.01
CA GLY A 239 -18.15 -10.63 6.28
C GLY A 239 -18.27 -10.30 4.79
N LYS A 240 -19.39 -9.70 4.36
CA LYS A 240 -19.58 -9.28 2.95
C LYS A 240 -19.24 -7.82 2.76
N THR A 241 -18.74 -7.49 1.59
CA THR A 241 -18.65 -6.10 1.09
C THR A 241 -19.95 -5.74 0.38
N SER A 242 -20.35 -4.48 0.48
CA SER A 242 -21.51 -3.93 -0.23
C SER A 242 -21.32 -3.96 -1.74
#